data_ef89fe01e3d00af86a27931311bd7edb
#
_entry.id   ef89fe01e3d00af86a27931311bd7edb
#
_cell.length_a   1.000
_cell.length_b   1.000
_cell.length_c   1.000
_cell.angle_alpha   90.00
_cell.angle_beta   90.00
_cell.angle_gamma   90.00
#
_symmetry.space_group_name_H-M   'P 1'
#
loop_
_entity.id
_entity.type
_entity.pdbx_description
1 polymer ?
#
loop_
_entity_poly.entity_id
_entity_poly.type
_entity_poly.pdbx_seq_one_letter_code
_entity_poly.pdbx_strand_id
1 'polypeptide(L)'
;MVSKTDKILVAGATGGVGQLVVAKLLAKDLSVRALTRSRSKAESMFDQKVEIALGDIRHASTLVSVTNGISYIICCTGTTAFPSLRWDFANLFQPANSPQAVGGEGVKNLVAAAPQDLKRFVFVSSCGVLRKNEFPHNILNAFGVLDAKLMGEKAIAASGLPYTIIRPARLIDGPYTSYDLNTLLRAKTDGQKAVKIASGDRLNGETSRIDVANACVEALFNDTTINRDFSIINSGDRDNTTEWSELFAAL
;
A
#
# COMPACT_ATOMS: atom_id res chain seq x y z
N MET A 1 -19.76 6.69 -0.37
CA MET A 1 -19.67 5.23 -0.69
C MET A 1 -19.02 5.04 -2.06
N VAL A 2 -18.18 4.01 -2.22
CA VAL A 2 -17.56 3.65 -3.51
C VAL A 2 -18.64 3.17 -4.47
N SER A 3 -18.67 3.68 -5.69
CA SER A 3 -19.62 3.30 -6.74
C SER A 3 -18.91 2.54 -7.88
N LYS A 4 -19.66 1.82 -8.72
CA LYS A 4 -19.11 1.13 -9.90
C LYS A 4 -18.53 2.09 -10.96
N THR A 5 -18.89 3.36 -10.91
CA THR A 5 -18.35 4.41 -11.77
C THR A 5 -17.02 4.98 -11.25
N ASP A 6 -16.69 4.74 -9.99
CA ASP A 6 -15.42 5.18 -9.41
C ASP A 6 -14.25 4.36 -9.94
N LYS A 7 -13.18 5.05 -10.32
CA LYS A 7 -11.95 4.42 -10.79
C LYS A 7 -10.90 4.49 -9.69
N ILE A 8 -10.28 3.36 -9.38
CA ILE A 8 -9.31 3.21 -8.30
C ILE A 8 -7.92 3.00 -8.89
N LEU A 9 -7.00 3.93 -8.63
CA LEU A 9 -5.60 3.77 -8.98
C LEU A 9 -4.87 2.96 -7.91
N VAL A 10 -4.20 1.88 -8.32
CA VAL A 10 -3.30 1.11 -7.45
C VAL A 10 -1.86 1.39 -7.86
N ALA A 11 -1.15 2.16 -7.05
CA ALA A 11 0.29 2.37 -7.21
C ALA A 11 1.06 1.25 -6.50
N GLY A 12 2.03 0.65 -7.21
CA GLY A 12 2.68 -0.58 -6.75
C GLY A 12 1.84 -1.84 -7.00
N ALA A 13 0.94 -1.81 -7.97
CA ALA A 13 0.00 -2.89 -8.31
C ALA A 13 0.67 -4.25 -8.54
N THR A 14 1.88 -4.28 -9.12
CA THR A 14 2.64 -5.52 -9.37
C THR A 14 3.50 -5.98 -8.19
N GLY A 15 3.36 -5.35 -7.03
CA GLY A 15 4.03 -5.73 -5.77
C GLY A 15 3.21 -6.71 -4.94
N GLY A 16 3.81 -7.25 -3.85
CA GLY A 16 3.19 -8.29 -3.04
C GLY A 16 1.85 -7.92 -2.41
N VAL A 17 1.67 -6.69 -1.92
CA VAL A 17 0.38 -6.20 -1.42
C VAL A 17 -0.50 -5.71 -2.57
N GLY A 18 0.08 -4.95 -3.53
CA GLY A 18 -0.69 -4.31 -4.58
C GLY A 18 -1.46 -5.29 -5.48
N GLN A 19 -0.87 -6.44 -5.83
CA GLN A 19 -1.57 -7.46 -6.62
C GLN A 19 -2.78 -8.05 -5.88
N LEU A 20 -2.68 -8.22 -4.57
CA LEU A 20 -3.80 -8.68 -3.74
C LEU A 20 -4.90 -7.60 -3.65
N VAL A 21 -4.51 -6.32 -3.54
CA VAL A 21 -5.45 -5.19 -3.61
C VAL A 21 -6.20 -5.21 -4.94
N VAL A 22 -5.50 -5.33 -6.07
CA VAL A 22 -6.14 -5.42 -7.41
C VAL A 22 -7.14 -6.56 -7.45
N ALA A 23 -6.74 -7.76 -6.99
CA ALA A 23 -7.62 -8.93 -6.97
C ALA A 23 -8.90 -8.69 -6.16
N LYS A 24 -8.76 -8.10 -4.96
CA LYS A 24 -9.91 -7.84 -4.09
C LYS A 24 -10.84 -6.76 -4.63
N LEU A 25 -10.31 -5.75 -5.30
CA LEU A 25 -11.10 -4.73 -5.99
C LEU A 25 -11.89 -5.33 -7.15
N LEU A 26 -11.26 -6.18 -7.97
CA LEU A 26 -11.93 -6.91 -9.07
C LEU A 26 -13.00 -7.85 -8.56
N ALA A 27 -12.79 -8.54 -7.44
CA ALA A 27 -13.78 -9.40 -6.81
C ALA A 27 -15.02 -8.64 -6.32
N LYS A 28 -14.92 -7.32 -6.12
CA LYS A 28 -16.02 -6.41 -5.80
C LYS A 28 -16.59 -5.69 -7.04
N ASP A 29 -16.22 -6.12 -8.27
CA ASP A 29 -16.63 -5.50 -9.54
C ASP A 29 -16.28 -4.01 -9.66
N LEU A 30 -15.16 -3.59 -9.10
CA LEU A 30 -14.69 -2.20 -9.13
C LEU A 30 -13.72 -1.96 -10.30
N SER A 31 -13.74 -0.73 -10.83
CA SER A 31 -12.86 -0.31 -11.91
C SER A 31 -11.45 -0.01 -11.38
N VAL A 32 -10.44 -0.73 -11.88
CA VAL A 32 -9.06 -0.65 -11.42
C VAL A 32 -8.14 -0.15 -12.52
N ARG A 33 -7.33 0.86 -12.19
CA ARG A 33 -6.15 1.27 -12.97
C ARG A 33 -4.88 0.87 -12.22
N ALA A 34 -4.05 0.03 -12.84
CA ALA A 34 -2.78 -0.42 -12.28
C ALA A 34 -1.64 0.48 -12.77
N LEU A 35 -1.01 1.23 -11.86
CA LEU A 35 0.22 1.96 -12.17
C LEU A 35 1.41 1.01 -12.17
N THR A 36 2.10 0.94 -13.29
CA THR A 36 3.27 0.09 -13.49
C THR A 36 4.35 0.77 -14.33
N ARG A 37 5.59 0.38 -14.11
CA ARG A 37 6.75 0.75 -14.95
C ARG A 37 6.96 -0.21 -16.12
N SER A 38 6.34 -1.38 -16.07
CA SER A 38 6.48 -2.43 -17.09
C SER A 38 5.10 -2.93 -17.52
N ARG A 39 4.72 -2.60 -18.74
CA ARG A 39 3.46 -3.05 -19.34
C ARG A 39 3.42 -4.58 -19.43
N SER A 40 4.47 -5.21 -19.95
CA SER A 40 4.54 -6.66 -20.12
C SER A 40 4.37 -7.42 -18.80
N LYS A 41 4.98 -6.91 -17.72
CA LYS A 41 4.79 -7.49 -16.38
C LYS A 41 3.35 -7.39 -15.91
N ALA A 42 2.70 -6.25 -16.11
CA ALA A 42 1.32 -6.07 -15.68
C ALA A 42 0.35 -6.93 -16.52
N GLU A 43 0.56 -7.02 -17.83
CA GLU A 43 -0.23 -7.87 -18.74
C GLU A 43 -0.10 -9.36 -18.41
N SER A 44 1.06 -9.81 -17.93
CA SER A 44 1.23 -11.20 -17.47
C SER A 44 0.58 -11.50 -16.12
N MET A 45 0.24 -10.45 -15.33
CA MET A 45 -0.33 -10.59 -13.98
C MET A 45 -1.83 -10.35 -13.94
N PHE A 46 -2.33 -9.46 -14.78
CA PHE A 46 -3.71 -9.00 -14.76
C PHE A 46 -4.40 -9.32 -16.07
N ASP A 47 -5.68 -9.67 -15.97
CA ASP A 47 -6.52 -9.84 -17.13
C ASP A 47 -6.93 -8.50 -17.77
N GLN A 48 -7.68 -8.54 -18.87
CA GLN A 48 -8.14 -7.35 -19.60
C GLN A 48 -9.09 -6.45 -18.80
N LYS A 49 -9.52 -6.86 -17.61
CA LYS A 49 -10.40 -6.04 -16.74
C LYS A 49 -9.63 -4.94 -16.00
N VAL A 50 -8.30 -4.98 -16.00
CA VAL A 50 -7.46 -3.97 -15.37
C VAL A 50 -6.93 -3.01 -16.41
N GLU A 51 -7.20 -1.73 -16.23
CA GLU A 51 -6.58 -0.67 -17.04
C GLU A 51 -5.11 -0.52 -16.65
N ILE A 52 -4.19 -0.75 -17.58
CA ILE A 52 -2.76 -0.62 -17.33
C ILE A 52 -2.29 0.78 -17.71
N ALA A 53 -1.82 1.55 -16.71
CA ALA A 53 -1.22 2.86 -16.89
C ALA A 53 0.29 2.80 -16.68
N LEU A 54 1.04 3.23 -17.70
CA LEU A 54 2.50 3.34 -17.62
C LEU A 54 2.90 4.63 -16.92
N GLY A 55 3.70 4.51 -15.87
CA GLY A 55 4.25 5.64 -15.14
C GLY A 55 5.16 5.18 -14.01
N ASP A 56 5.90 6.13 -13.46
CA ASP A 56 6.83 5.90 -12.38
C ASP A 56 6.67 7.01 -11.33
N ILE A 57 6.34 6.65 -10.10
CA ILE A 57 6.16 7.64 -9.02
C ILE A 57 7.40 8.50 -8.77
N ARG A 58 8.59 8.04 -9.16
CA ARG A 58 9.85 8.81 -9.08
C ARG A 58 9.92 9.95 -10.09
N HIS A 59 9.07 9.93 -11.11
CA HIS A 59 9.02 10.91 -12.21
C HIS A 59 7.64 11.56 -12.30
N ALA A 60 7.48 12.73 -11.67
CA ALA A 60 6.20 13.43 -11.55
C ALA A 60 5.49 13.66 -12.90
N SER A 61 6.25 13.94 -13.98
CA SER A 61 5.70 14.16 -15.32
C SER A 61 4.92 12.96 -15.86
N THR A 62 5.23 11.73 -15.41
CA THR A 62 4.54 10.51 -15.84
C THR A 62 3.21 10.28 -15.14
N LEU A 63 2.92 11.03 -14.08
CA LEU A 63 1.78 10.77 -13.20
C LEU A 63 0.51 11.54 -13.59
N VAL A 64 0.63 12.67 -14.28
CA VAL A 64 -0.49 13.54 -14.64
C VAL A 64 -1.57 12.77 -15.42
N SER A 65 -1.17 12.02 -16.45
CA SER A 65 -2.11 11.20 -17.23
C SER A 65 -2.64 9.99 -16.44
N VAL A 66 -1.82 9.44 -15.55
CA VAL A 66 -2.17 8.26 -14.73
C VAL A 66 -3.25 8.57 -13.72
N THR A 67 -3.25 9.77 -13.14
CA THR A 67 -4.20 10.18 -12.10
C THR A 67 -5.48 10.83 -12.66
N ASN A 68 -5.54 11.09 -13.97
CA ASN A 68 -6.72 11.69 -14.59
C ASN A 68 -7.95 10.77 -14.48
N GLY A 69 -9.06 11.32 -13.98
CA GLY A 69 -10.33 10.62 -13.80
C GLY A 69 -10.31 9.55 -12.70
N ILE A 70 -9.40 9.63 -11.75
CA ILE A 70 -9.30 8.73 -10.59
C ILE A 70 -10.08 9.29 -9.42
N SER A 71 -10.94 8.43 -8.82
CA SER A 71 -11.70 8.76 -7.61
C SER A 71 -10.97 8.35 -6.32
N TYR A 72 -10.16 7.31 -6.36
CA TYR A 72 -9.44 6.75 -5.20
C TYR A 72 -8.02 6.35 -5.58
N ILE A 73 -7.06 6.53 -4.67
CA ILE A 73 -5.70 6.04 -4.82
C ILE A 73 -5.38 5.08 -3.68
N ILE A 74 -4.88 3.88 -3.99
CA ILE A 74 -4.26 2.96 -3.03
C ILE A 74 -2.78 2.86 -3.37
N CYS A 75 -1.94 3.39 -2.50
CA CYS A 75 -0.49 3.42 -2.67
C CYS A 75 0.17 2.31 -1.85
N CYS A 76 0.54 1.22 -2.53
CA CYS A 76 1.25 0.06 -1.98
C CYS A 76 2.74 0.07 -2.34
N THR A 77 3.28 1.24 -2.75
CA THR A 77 4.67 1.33 -3.17
C THR A 77 5.63 1.21 -2.00
N GLY A 78 6.77 0.59 -2.25
CA GLY A 78 7.83 0.43 -1.28
C GLY A 78 9.01 -0.32 -1.88
N THR A 79 10.10 -0.34 -1.14
CA THR A 79 11.31 -1.08 -1.47
C THR A 79 11.78 -1.86 -0.23
N THR A 80 12.87 -2.62 -0.36
CA THR A 80 13.45 -3.36 0.77
C THR A 80 14.10 -2.40 1.76
N ALA A 81 14.04 -2.73 3.06
CA ALA A 81 14.67 -1.94 4.12
C ALA A 81 16.20 -1.93 4.02
N PHE A 82 16.77 -3.01 3.51
CA PHE A 82 18.21 -3.17 3.34
C PHE A 82 18.58 -3.15 1.85
N PRO A 83 19.83 -2.73 1.52
CA PRO A 83 20.34 -2.77 0.15
C PRO A 83 20.16 -4.15 -0.49
N SER A 84 19.64 -4.17 -1.70
CA SER A 84 19.39 -5.38 -2.48
C SER A 84 19.45 -5.04 -3.96
N LEU A 85 19.47 -6.05 -4.83
CA LEU A 85 19.41 -5.85 -6.29
C LEU A 85 18.19 -5.05 -6.76
N ARG A 86 17.15 -4.94 -5.92
CA ARG A 86 15.96 -4.14 -6.20
C ARG A 86 16.22 -2.63 -6.14
N TRP A 87 17.31 -2.20 -5.47
CA TRP A 87 17.62 -0.77 -5.33
C TRP A 87 18.17 -0.15 -6.61
N ASP A 88 18.62 -0.95 -7.56
CA ASP A 88 19.20 -0.49 -8.81
C ASP A 88 20.41 0.44 -8.57
N PHE A 89 21.58 -0.18 -8.48
CA PHE A 89 22.86 0.50 -8.19
C PHE A 89 23.58 0.99 -9.45
N ALA A 90 22.87 1.26 -10.55
CA ALA A 90 23.49 1.91 -11.72
C ALA A 90 24.19 3.23 -11.34
N ASN A 91 23.68 3.89 -10.28
CA ASN A 91 24.38 4.96 -9.57
C ASN A 91 24.63 4.53 -8.10
N LEU A 92 25.87 4.25 -7.75
CA LEU A 92 26.28 3.77 -6.43
C LEU A 92 25.92 4.73 -5.28
N PHE A 93 25.91 6.05 -5.53
CA PHE A 93 25.65 7.07 -4.52
C PHE A 93 24.17 7.39 -4.34
N GLN A 94 23.35 7.11 -5.35
CA GLN A 94 21.89 7.35 -5.32
C GLN A 94 21.16 6.21 -6.03
N PRO A 95 20.93 5.07 -5.36
CA PRO A 95 20.21 3.96 -5.98
C PRO A 95 18.82 4.39 -6.43
N ALA A 96 18.48 4.15 -7.68
CA ALA A 96 17.26 4.63 -8.30
C ALA A 96 15.98 4.14 -7.60
N ASN A 97 16.03 2.96 -6.96
CA ASN A 97 14.91 2.38 -6.19
C ASN A 97 15.16 2.40 -4.67
N SER A 98 15.92 3.37 -4.17
CA SER A 98 16.13 3.54 -2.73
C SER A 98 14.82 3.82 -1.98
N PRO A 99 14.77 3.60 -0.65
CA PRO A 99 13.62 3.98 0.17
C PRO A 99 13.22 5.45 -0.03
N GLN A 100 14.19 6.36 -0.06
CA GLN A 100 13.98 7.79 -0.27
C GLN A 100 13.31 8.08 -1.62
N ALA A 101 13.83 7.49 -2.70
CA ALA A 101 13.31 7.74 -4.05
C ALA A 101 11.89 7.20 -4.23
N VAL A 102 11.57 6.03 -3.66
CA VAL A 102 10.29 5.35 -3.85
C VAL A 102 9.29 5.71 -2.75
N GLY A 103 9.67 5.52 -1.48
CA GLY A 103 8.78 5.68 -0.33
C GLY A 103 8.59 7.13 0.11
N GLY A 104 9.59 7.98 -0.14
CA GLY A 104 9.58 9.41 0.18
C GLY A 104 9.15 10.26 -1.02
N GLU A 105 10.09 10.62 -1.88
CA GLU A 105 9.83 11.54 -3.00
C GLU A 105 8.78 10.99 -3.99
N GLY A 106 8.79 9.68 -4.25
CA GLY A 106 7.80 9.07 -5.14
C GLY A 106 6.37 9.21 -4.62
N VAL A 107 6.16 9.05 -3.32
CA VAL A 107 4.83 9.26 -2.72
C VAL A 107 4.43 10.74 -2.77
N LYS A 108 5.36 11.67 -2.50
CA LYS A 108 5.11 13.13 -2.65
C LYS A 108 4.67 13.48 -4.07
N ASN A 109 5.35 12.93 -5.09
CA ASN A 109 4.99 13.15 -6.49
C ASN A 109 3.57 12.62 -6.78
N LEU A 110 3.22 11.44 -6.26
CA LEU A 110 1.89 10.86 -6.46
C LEU A 110 0.80 11.69 -5.77
N VAL A 111 1.07 12.20 -4.57
CA VAL A 111 0.17 13.13 -3.85
C VAL A 111 -0.01 14.43 -4.64
N ALA A 112 1.07 15.01 -5.14
CA ALA A 112 1.00 16.25 -5.93
C ALA A 112 0.24 16.08 -7.26
N ALA A 113 0.24 14.88 -7.83
CA ALA A 113 -0.48 14.56 -9.06
C ALA A 113 -1.93 14.11 -8.82
N ALA A 114 -2.34 13.90 -7.56
CA ALA A 114 -3.68 13.43 -7.24
C ALA A 114 -4.75 14.49 -7.58
N PRO A 115 -5.93 14.08 -8.08
CA PRO A 115 -7.04 15.01 -8.31
C PRO A 115 -7.45 15.71 -7.01
N GLN A 116 -7.85 16.99 -7.10
CA GLN A 116 -8.28 17.77 -5.93
C GLN A 116 -9.60 17.26 -5.33
N ASP A 117 -10.42 16.61 -6.13
CA ASP A 117 -11.69 15.99 -5.75
C ASP A 117 -11.53 14.49 -5.38
N LEU A 118 -10.29 14.05 -5.14
CA LEU A 118 -10.00 12.68 -4.74
C LEU A 118 -10.79 12.32 -3.48
N LYS A 119 -11.55 11.23 -3.53
CA LYS A 119 -12.41 10.78 -2.43
C LYS A 119 -11.61 10.12 -1.29
N ARG A 120 -10.49 9.46 -1.59
CA ARG A 120 -9.60 8.87 -0.58
C ARG A 120 -8.22 8.53 -1.14
N PHE A 121 -7.19 8.83 -0.36
CA PHE A 121 -5.82 8.34 -0.57
C PHE A 121 -5.48 7.32 0.52
N VAL A 122 -5.39 6.04 0.18
CA VAL A 122 -4.98 4.98 1.12
C VAL A 122 -3.49 4.71 0.94
N PHE A 123 -2.72 4.76 2.01
CA PHE A 123 -1.27 4.56 1.99
C PHE A 123 -0.83 3.41 2.88
N VAL A 124 -0.08 2.46 2.30
CA VAL A 124 0.58 1.39 3.04
C VAL A 124 1.94 1.88 3.51
N SER A 125 2.01 2.24 4.79
CA SER A 125 3.22 2.68 5.48
C SER A 125 3.93 1.51 6.18
N SER A 126 4.37 1.68 7.41
CA SER A 126 5.03 0.63 8.23
C SER A 126 4.87 0.91 9.72
N CYS A 127 4.69 -0.13 10.53
CA CYS A 127 4.92 -0.02 11.97
C CYS A 127 6.34 0.41 12.27
N GLY A 128 6.53 1.15 13.36
CA GLY A 128 7.81 1.69 13.79
C GLY A 128 8.16 3.05 13.17
N VAL A 129 7.35 3.57 12.24
CA VAL A 129 7.62 4.83 11.56
C VAL A 129 7.70 6.03 12.51
N LEU A 130 6.87 6.05 13.56
CA LEU A 130 6.90 7.08 14.61
C LEU A 130 7.89 6.75 15.74
N ARG A 131 8.34 5.50 15.81
CA ARG A 131 9.28 4.96 16.80
C ARG A 131 10.63 4.55 16.17
N LYS A 132 10.98 5.14 15.05
CA LYS A 132 12.14 4.77 14.21
C LYS A 132 13.49 4.83 14.92
N ASN A 133 13.60 5.56 16.04
CA ASN A 133 14.81 5.67 16.85
C ASN A 133 14.87 4.63 17.98
N GLU A 134 13.77 3.88 18.20
CA GLU A 134 13.70 2.85 19.23
C GLU A 134 14.11 1.48 18.67
N PHE A 135 14.67 0.63 19.52
CA PHE A 135 14.94 -0.77 19.15
C PHE A 135 13.62 -1.56 19.01
N PRO A 136 13.46 -2.42 18.01
CA PRO A 136 14.38 -2.76 16.91
C PRO A 136 14.23 -1.89 15.65
N HIS A 137 13.38 -0.85 15.67
CA HIS A 137 13.05 -0.04 14.51
C HIS A 137 14.24 0.77 13.99
N ASN A 138 15.16 1.17 14.87
CA ASN A 138 16.40 1.84 14.50
C ASN A 138 17.28 0.97 13.58
N ILE A 139 17.33 -0.34 13.79
CA ILE A 139 18.03 -1.28 12.91
C ILE A 139 17.32 -1.35 11.56
N LEU A 140 15.98 -1.48 11.56
CA LEU A 140 15.18 -1.50 10.33
C LEU A 140 15.37 -0.20 9.53
N ASN A 141 15.53 0.92 10.22
CA ASN A 141 15.71 2.24 9.60
C ASN A 141 17.17 2.59 9.23
N ALA A 142 18.12 1.67 9.38
CA ALA A 142 19.54 1.93 9.12
C ALA A 142 19.80 2.51 7.70
N PHE A 143 18.94 2.22 6.75
CA PHE A 143 18.99 2.75 5.38
C PHE A 143 17.79 3.65 5.05
N GLY A 144 17.14 4.24 6.06
CA GLY A 144 16.16 5.29 5.90
C GLY A 144 14.77 4.83 5.39
N VAL A 145 14.42 3.54 5.51
CA VAL A 145 13.11 3.05 5.03
C VAL A 145 11.94 3.65 5.81
N LEU A 146 12.07 3.78 7.13
CA LEU A 146 11.03 4.40 7.98
C LEU A 146 11.00 5.92 7.81
N ASP A 147 12.17 6.56 7.63
CA ASP A 147 12.25 8.00 7.30
C ASP A 147 11.51 8.31 5.99
N ALA A 148 11.72 7.50 4.97
CA ALA A 148 11.06 7.64 3.68
C ALA A 148 9.53 7.46 3.81
N LYS A 149 9.08 6.44 4.56
CA LYS A 149 7.65 6.22 4.83
C LYS A 149 7.04 7.40 5.59
N LEU A 150 7.72 7.91 6.62
CA LEU A 150 7.27 9.09 7.38
C LEU A 150 7.18 10.34 6.49
N MET A 151 8.10 10.52 5.55
CA MET A 151 8.04 11.61 4.57
C MET A 151 6.76 11.50 3.72
N GLY A 152 6.44 10.31 3.22
CA GLY A 152 5.20 10.05 2.48
C GLY A 152 3.95 10.33 3.32
N GLU A 153 3.90 9.86 4.57
CA GLU A 153 2.80 10.13 5.49
C GLU A 153 2.58 11.63 5.71
N LYS A 154 3.67 12.38 5.96
CA LYS A 154 3.60 13.84 6.15
C LYS A 154 3.11 14.57 4.90
N ALA A 155 3.54 14.14 3.71
CA ALA A 155 3.06 14.73 2.46
C ALA A 155 1.57 14.49 2.25
N ILE A 156 1.08 13.29 2.55
CA ILE A 156 -0.35 12.94 2.48
C ILE A 156 -1.15 13.78 3.49
N ALA A 157 -0.74 13.83 4.75
CA ALA A 157 -1.44 14.59 5.79
C ALA A 157 -1.49 16.09 5.51
N ALA A 158 -0.44 16.65 4.89
CA ALA A 158 -0.36 18.06 4.53
C ALA A 158 -1.09 18.42 3.23
N SER A 159 -1.55 17.45 2.44
CA SER A 159 -2.13 17.68 1.11
C SER A 159 -3.56 18.23 1.14
N GLY A 160 -4.26 18.08 2.27
CA GLY A 160 -5.70 18.39 2.37
C GLY A 160 -6.62 17.33 1.76
N LEU A 161 -6.08 16.30 1.12
CA LEU A 161 -6.86 15.18 0.58
C LEU A 161 -7.39 14.28 1.70
N PRO A 162 -8.60 13.72 1.58
CA PRO A 162 -9.06 12.68 2.50
C PRO A 162 -8.13 11.46 2.42
N TYR A 163 -7.63 10.97 3.56
CA TYR A 163 -6.66 9.89 3.56
C TYR A 163 -6.93 8.79 4.60
N THR A 164 -6.28 7.66 4.42
CA THR A 164 -6.13 6.60 5.42
C THR A 164 -4.70 6.05 5.35
N ILE A 165 -3.98 6.07 6.46
CA ILE A 165 -2.62 5.53 6.56
C ILE A 165 -2.66 4.22 7.33
N ILE A 166 -2.17 3.15 6.72
CA ILE A 166 -2.12 1.81 7.29
C ILE A 166 -0.66 1.45 7.55
N ARG A 167 -0.32 1.13 8.80
CA ARG A 167 1.02 0.74 9.23
C ARG A 167 1.05 -0.76 9.55
N PRO A 168 1.34 -1.62 8.57
CA PRO A 168 1.53 -3.04 8.83
C PRO A 168 2.82 -3.30 9.59
N ALA A 169 2.80 -4.31 10.46
CA ALA A 169 4.00 -4.87 11.07
C ALA A 169 4.80 -5.72 10.05
N ARG A 170 5.72 -6.57 10.52
CA ARG A 170 6.54 -7.41 9.66
C ARG A 170 5.67 -8.32 8.79
N LEU A 171 5.80 -8.21 7.47
CA LEU A 171 5.04 -9.02 6.53
C LEU A 171 5.63 -10.43 6.46
N ILE A 172 4.83 -11.45 6.79
CA ILE A 172 5.28 -12.85 6.99
C ILE A 172 5.01 -13.78 5.82
N ASP A 173 4.12 -13.42 4.92
CA ASP A 173 3.64 -14.24 3.82
C ASP A 173 4.31 -13.83 2.50
N GLY A 174 5.53 -14.24 2.31
CA GLY A 174 6.23 -13.92 1.08
C GLY A 174 7.74 -14.05 1.18
N PRO A 175 8.47 -13.79 0.10
CA PRO A 175 8.08 -13.01 -1.08
C PRO A 175 7.15 -13.77 -2.02
N TYR A 176 6.02 -13.19 -2.37
CA TYR A 176 5.19 -13.70 -3.45
C TYR A 176 5.95 -13.51 -4.76
N THR A 177 6.47 -14.61 -5.28
CA THR A 177 7.17 -14.68 -6.58
C THR A 177 6.26 -15.23 -7.67
N SER A 178 5.13 -15.83 -7.28
CA SER A 178 4.11 -16.31 -8.20
C SER A 178 3.28 -15.13 -8.73
N TYR A 179 3.12 -15.09 -10.03
CA TYR A 179 2.23 -14.15 -10.71
C TYR A 179 0.80 -14.70 -10.83
N ASP A 180 0.56 -15.90 -10.29
CA ASP A 180 -0.78 -16.50 -10.27
C ASP A 180 -1.59 -15.93 -9.09
N LEU A 181 -2.51 -15.06 -9.44
CA LEU A 181 -3.42 -14.42 -8.50
C LEU A 181 -4.25 -15.43 -7.70
N ASN A 182 -4.66 -16.55 -8.32
CA ASN A 182 -5.41 -17.60 -7.64
C ASN A 182 -4.56 -18.29 -6.57
N THR A 183 -3.27 -18.50 -6.83
CA THR A 183 -2.33 -19.03 -5.84
C THR A 183 -2.15 -18.07 -4.68
N LEU A 184 -2.06 -16.76 -4.95
CA LEU A 184 -1.95 -15.73 -3.92
C LEU A 184 -3.21 -15.64 -3.05
N LEU A 185 -4.39 -15.70 -3.65
CA LEU A 185 -5.67 -15.68 -2.93
C LEU A 185 -5.91 -16.94 -2.09
N ARG A 186 -5.27 -18.06 -2.46
CA ARG A 186 -5.31 -19.33 -1.74
C ARG A 186 -4.15 -19.49 -0.74
N ALA A 187 -3.27 -18.50 -0.60
CA ALA A 187 -2.17 -18.59 0.34
C ALA A 187 -2.68 -18.90 1.75
N LYS A 188 -2.16 -19.95 2.35
CA LYS A 188 -2.63 -20.54 3.63
C LYS A 188 -2.54 -19.61 4.86
N THR A 189 -1.97 -18.43 4.70
CA THR A 189 -1.89 -17.40 5.75
C THR A 189 -3.19 -16.63 5.94
N ASP A 190 -4.08 -16.67 4.95
CA ASP A 190 -5.38 -16.03 5.05
C ASP A 190 -6.29 -16.83 6.00
N GLY A 191 -6.80 -16.16 7.01
CA GLY A 191 -7.74 -16.76 7.94
C GLY A 191 -7.17 -17.54 9.10
N GLN A 192 -5.83 -17.65 9.26
CA GLN A 192 -5.23 -18.41 10.37
C GLN A 192 -5.08 -17.61 11.65
N LYS A 193 -4.83 -16.31 11.57
CA LYS A 193 -4.64 -15.44 12.74
C LYS A 193 -5.59 -14.25 12.70
N ALA A 194 -6.13 -13.91 13.86
CA ALA A 194 -7.02 -12.76 14.00
C ALA A 194 -6.32 -11.45 13.64
N VAL A 195 -7.07 -10.52 13.03
CA VAL A 195 -6.62 -9.17 12.74
C VAL A 195 -6.81 -8.29 13.97
N LYS A 196 -5.78 -7.54 14.34
CA LYS A 196 -5.84 -6.48 15.35
C LYS A 196 -5.35 -5.19 14.75
N ILE A 197 -6.07 -4.11 15.03
CA ILE A 197 -5.68 -2.74 14.65
C ILE A 197 -5.64 -1.85 15.88
N ALA A 198 -4.87 -0.79 15.80
CA ALA A 198 -4.85 0.26 16.81
C ALA A 198 -4.46 1.60 16.18
N SER A 199 -5.10 2.69 16.61
CA SER A 199 -4.78 4.05 16.19
C SER A 199 -3.29 4.36 16.40
N GLY A 200 -2.69 5.03 15.44
CA GLY A 200 -1.29 5.42 15.49
C GLY A 200 -0.33 4.27 15.21
N ASP A 201 0.87 4.33 15.82
CA ASP A 201 1.97 3.38 15.63
C ASP A 201 2.27 2.65 16.94
N ARG A 202 1.31 1.84 17.44
CA ARG A 202 1.39 1.23 18.77
C ARG A 202 1.64 -0.27 18.75
N LEU A 203 1.30 -0.96 17.65
CA LEU A 203 1.41 -2.40 17.57
C LEU A 203 2.79 -2.84 17.11
N ASN A 204 3.20 -4.03 17.59
CA ASN A 204 4.39 -4.75 17.14
C ASN A 204 3.99 -6.20 16.84
N GLY A 205 4.63 -6.82 15.86
CA GLY A 205 4.38 -8.21 15.53
C GLY A 205 4.49 -8.50 14.05
N GLU A 206 3.58 -9.30 13.57
CA GLU A 206 3.55 -9.82 12.20
C GLU A 206 2.22 -9.52 11.54
N THR A 207 2.23 -9.40 10.20
CA THR A 207 1.03 -9.10 9.42
C THR A 207 1.03 -9.89 8.11
N SER A 208 -0.10 -10.46 7.76
CA SER A 208 -0.34 -11.05 6.44
C SER A 208 -0.57 -9.95 5.39
N ARG A 209 0.04 -10.09 4.21
CA ARG A 209 -0.22 -9.19 3.06
C ARG A 209 -1.68 -9.22 2.62
N ILE A 210 -2.34 -10.36 2.78
CA ILE A 210 -3.76 -10.52 2.45
C ILE A 210 -4.61 -9.63 3.34
N ASP A 211 -4.32 -9.59 4.65
CA ASP A 211 -5.05 -8.73 5.58
C ASP A 211 -4.73 -7.25 5.42
N VAL A 212 -3.50 -6.91 5.04
CA VAL A 212 -3.17 -5.53 4.63
C VAL A 212 -3.97 -5.12 3.40
N ALA A 213 -4.08 -5.99 2.40
CA ALA A 213 -4.86 -5.72 1.19
C ALA A 213 -6.37 -5.59 1.52
N ASN A 214 -6.89 -6.45 2.40
CA ASN A 214 -8.26 -6.33 2.92
C ASN A 214 -8.46 -4.96 3.59
N ALA A 215 -7.59 -4.59 4.53
CA ALA A 215 -7.66 -3.29 5.21
C ALA A 215 -7.66 -2.11 4.23
N CYS A 216 -6.83 -2.16 3.19
CA CYS A 216 -6.78 -1.12 2.15
C CYS A 216 -8.11 -0.98 1.40
N VAL A 217 -8.72 -2.11 1.02
CA VAL A 217 -9.96 -2.12 0.24
C VAL A 217 -11.15 -1.76 1.12
N GLU A 218 -11.27 -2.38 2.31
CA GLU A 218 -12.38 -2.12 3.23
C GLU A 218 -12.38 -0.67 3.76
N ALA A 219 -11.20 -0.05 3.91
CA ALA A 219 -11.10 1.36 4.27
C ALA A 219 -11.78 2.30 3.25
N LEU A 220 -11.89 1.92 1.98
CA LEU A 220 -12.60 2.73 0.97
C LEU A 220 -14.10 2.80 1.24
N PHE A 221 -14.66 1.77 1.87
CA PHE A 221 -16.11 1.64 2.14
C PHE A 221 -16.50 2.14 3.53
N ASN A 222 -15.52 2.54 4.35
CA ASN A 222 -15.77 2.93 5.73
C ASN A 222 -15.27 4.36 6.01
N ASP A 223 -16.21 5.27 6.25
CA ASP A 223 -15.89 6.68 6.45
C ASP A 223 -15.23 6.96 7.80
N THR A 224 -15.32 6.05 8.79
CA THR A 224 -14.61 6.20 10.08
C THR A 224 -13.09 6.17 9.93
N THR A 225 -12.59 5.66 8.80
CA THR A 225 -11.15 5.64 8.48
C THR A 225 -10.63 6.92 7.82
N ILE A 226 -11.52 7.90 7.50
CA ILE A 226 -11.12 9.18 6.88
C ILE A 226 -10.24 9.97 7.83
N ASN A 227 -9.08 10.41 7.32
CA ASN A 227 -8.06 11.16 8.07
C ASN A 227 -7.59 10.41 9.34
N ARG A 228 -7.56 9.07 9.24
CA ARG A 228 -7.05 8.20 10.28
C ARG A 228 -5.78 7.51 9.86
N ASP A 229 -4.98 7.17 10.87
CA ASP A 229 -3.83 6.32 10.74
C ASP A 229 -3.86 5.23 11.82
N PHE A 230 -3.50 4.03 11.44
CA PHE A 230 -3.50 2.89 12.35
C PHE A 230 -2.45 1.85 12.01
N SER A 231 -2.00 1.13 13.02
CA SER A 231 -1.17 -0.06 12.90
C SER A 231 -2.03 -1.32 12.81
N ILE A 232 -1.54 -2.33 12.07
CA ILE A 232 -2.22 -3.62 11.85
C ILE A 232 -1.27 -4.78 12.08
N ILE A 233 -1.74 -5.80 12.83
CA ILE A 233 -1.04 -7.06 13.06
C ILE A 233 -2.00 -8.25 12.95
N ASN A 234 -1.42 -9.44 12.84
CA ASN A 234 -2.14 -10.71 13.02
C ASN A 234 -1.65 -11.39 14.30
N SER A 235 -2.55 -11.69 15.23
CA SER A 235 -2.21 -12.39 16.46
C SER A 235 -3.42 -13.13 17.08
N GLY A 236 -3.14 -14.31 17.66
CA GLY A 236 -4.21 -15.20 18.15
C GLY A 236 -4.90 -15.94 17.01
N ASP A 237 -5.83 -16.82 17.36
CA ASP A 237 -6.57 -17.61 16.39
C ASP A 237 -7.70 -16.79 15.77
N ARG A 238 -8.00 -17.06 14.52
CA ARG A 238 -9.14 -16.45 13.81
C ARG A 238 -10.33 -17.42 13.84
N ASP A 239 -11.24 -17.18 14.74
CA ASP A 239 -12.42 -18.03 14.89
C ASP A 239 -13.51 -17.75 13.86
N ASN A 240 -13.56 -16.50 13.33
CA ASN A 240 -14.60 -16.03 12.43
C ASN A 240 -14.06 -15.12 11.33
N THR A 241 -14.92 -14.75 10.39
CA THR A 241 -14.64 -13.71 9.39
C THR A 241 -14.30 -12.38 10.09
N THR A 242 -13.31 -11.67 9.59
CA THR A 242 -12.93 -10.37 10.13
C THR A 242 -14.02 -9.32 9.83
N GLU A 243 -14.64 -8.77 10.88
CA GLU A 243 -15.63 -7.69 10.77
C GLU A 243 -14.92 -6.34 10.74
N TRP A 244 -14.55 -5.90 9.54
CA TRP A 244 -13.78 -4.66 9.34
C TRP A 244 -14.48 -3.41 9.85
N SER A 245 -15.81 -3.34 9.76
CA SER A 245 -16.60 -2.22 10.28
C SER A 245 -16.45 -2.04 11.79
N GLU A 246 -16.44 -3.15 12.54
CA GLU A 246 -16.24 -3.12 13.98
C GLU A 246 -14.81 -2.72 14.35
N LEU A 247 -13.82 -3.28 13.65
CA LEU A 247 -12.42 -2.91 13.84
C LEU A 247 -12.21 -1.41 13.59
N PHE A 248 -12.75 -0.86 12.50
CA PHE A 248 -12.59 0.54 12.16
C PHE A 248 -13.37 1.49 13.07
N ALA A 249 -14.49 1.05 13.64
CA ALA A 249 -15.23 1.83 14.63
C ALA A 249 -14.45 2.04 15.94
N ALA A 250 -13.45 1.21 16.21
CA ALA A 250 -12.59 1.30 17.40
C ALA A 250 -11.35 2.21 17.21
N LEU A 251 -11.16 2.87 16.02
CA LEU A 251 -10.02 3.74 15.71
C LEU A 251 -10.13 5.16 16.27
#